data_5bf97dc2b9d017a3efdcf4fe544ca8f7
#
_entry.id   5bf97dc2b9d017a3efdcf4fe544ca8f7
#
_cell.length_a   1.000
_cell.length_b   1.000
_cell.length_c   1.000
_cell.angle_alpha   90.00
_cell.angle_beta   90.00
_cell.angle_gamma   90.00
#
_symmetry.space_group_name_H-M   'P 1'
#
loop_
_entity.id
_entity.type
_entity.pdbx_description
1 polymer ?
#
loop_
_entity_poly.entity_id
_entity_poly.type
_entity_poly.pdbx_seq_one_letter_code
_entity_poly.pdbx_strand_id
1 'polypeptide(L)'
;AEYKEYMIPPDYDLIIDNPVETREDIADTLNLLYSMKRPFNLNVFALRAIPNTELANDLMQRGVDIKDIKTSYLIAAPTLANCMVYLLTVFRPPKRLFRYLLKYAKPFTEEQPHFPLVFFFSRALWMLKRAYYHVKFLDFSVFPGRVGWLFYHSGISKLFNRQPPPAAWNPQQ
;
A
#
# COMPACT_ATOMS: atom_id res chain seq x y z
N ALA A 1 -5.50 -13.80 -13.20
CA ALA A 1 -6.25 -12.90 -14.06
C ALA A 1 -5.30 -12.33 -15.11
N GLU A 2 -5.67 -12.39 -16.40
CA GLU A 2 -4.92 -11.71 -17.43
C GLU A 2 -5.23 -10.22 -17.36
N TYR A 3 -4.20 -9.43 -17.07
CA TYR A 3 -4.30 -7.99 -17.17
C TYR A 3 -4.43 -7.60 -18.65
N LYS A 4 -5.51 -6.92 -18.98
CA LYS A 4 -5.70 -6.33 -20.31
C LYS A 4 -5.29 -4.86 -20.25
N GLU A 5 -4.59 -4.39 -21.29
CA GLU A 5 -3.98 -3.05 -21.33
C GLU A 5 -4.97 -1.88 -21.12
N TYR A 6 -6.25 -2.15 -21.29
CA TYR A 6 -7.35 -1.18 -21.10
C TYR A 6 -8.05 -1.29 -19.73
N MET A 7 -7.52 -2.10 -18.82
CA MET A 7 -8.05 -2.24 -17.47
C MET A 7 -7.20 -1.47 -16.45
N ILE A 8 -7.86 -0.91 -15.44
CA ILE A 8 -7.16 -0.37 -14.28
C ILE A 8 -6.40 -1.53 -13.60
N PRO A 9 -5.14 -1.31 -13.20
CA PRO A 9 -4.40 -2.33 -12.47
C PRO A 9 -5.17 -2.82 -11.25
N PRO A 10 -5.16 -4.13 -10.96
CA PRO A 10 -5.81 -4.66 -9.77
C PRO A 10 -5.18 -4.05 -8.51
N ASP A 11 -6.01 -3.71 -7.54
CA ASP A 11 -5.61 -3.29 -6.21
C ASP A 11 -5.56 -4.51 -5.29
N TYR A 12 -4.48 -4.66 -4.52
CA TYR A 12 -4.34 -5.65 -3.47
C TYR A 12 -4.13 -4.94 -2.13
N ASP A 13 -4.71 -5.48 -1.09
CA ASP A 13 -4.46 -5.01 0.27
C ASP A 13 -3.26 -5.75 0.86
N LEU A 14 -2.35 -5.00 1.46
CA LEU A 14 -1.18 -5.54 2.13
C LEU A 14 -1.08 -4.94 3.53
N ILE A 15 -1.04 -5.79 4.53
CA ILE A 15 -0.76 -5.40 5.92
C ILE A 15 0.74 -5.60 6.16
N ILE A 16 1.40 -4.56 6.65
CA ILE A 16 2.83 -4.54 7.01
C ILE A 16 3.01 -4.11 8.47
N ASP A 17 4.25 -4.07 8.92
CA ASP A 17 4.60 -3.70 10.30
C ASP A 17 3.87 -4.58 11.33
N ASN A 18 3.74 -5.87 11.04
CA ASN A 18 3.23 -6.83 12.00
C ASN A 18 4.33 -7.10 13.04
N PRO A 19 4.09 -6.85 14.34
CA PRO A 19 5.12 -6.97 15.37
C PRO A 19 5.59 -8.41 15.63
N VAL A 20 4.89 -9.41 15.10
CA VAL A 20 5.30 -10.82 15.20
C VAL A 20 5.97 -11.37 13.93
N GLU A 21 6.11 -10.55 12.90
CA GLU A 21 6.82 -10.95 11.68
C GLU A 21 8.28 -11.29 11.93
N THR A 22 8.73 -12.32 11.26
CA THR A 22 10.13 -12.72 11.19
C THR A 22 10.81 -12.14 9.95
N ARG A 23 12.13 -12.23 9.85
CA ARG A 23 12.86 -11.88 8.63
C ARG A 23 12.45 -12.74 7.43
N GLU A 24 12.08 -13.98 7.68
CA GLU A 24 11.63 -14.92 6.67
C GLU A 24 10.28 -14.50 6.09
N ASP A 25 9.33 -14.11 6.94
CA ASP A 25 8.02 -13.58 6.51
C ASP A 25 8.17 -12.31 5.66
N ILE A 26 9.06 -11.38 6.05
CA ILE A 26 9.38 -10.19 5.26
C ILE A 26 9.99 -10.58 3.90
N ALA A 27 10.91 -11.54 3.90
CA ALA A 27 11.53 -12.00 2.66
C ALA A 27 10.52 -12.65 1.72
N ASP A 28 9.60 -13.44 2.23
CA ASP A 28 8.55 -14.10 1.47
C ASP A 28 7.56 -13.09 0.89
N THR A 29 7.14 -12.11 1.69
CA THR A 29 6.30 -11.01 1.22
C THR A 29 6.96 -10.23 0.08
N LEU A 30 8.24 -9.86 0.22
CA LEU A 30 8.97 -9.14 -0.81
C LEU A 30 9.20 -10.00 -2.07
N ASN A 31 9.46 -11.30 -1.92
CA ASN A 31 9.59 -12.23 -3.04
C ASN A 31 8.26 -12.39 -3.79
N LEU A 32 7.13 -12.49 -3.07
CA LEU A 32 5.81 -12.50 -3.67
C LEU A 32 5.58 -11.25 -4.52
N LEU A 33 5.78 -10.05 -3.95
CA LEU A 33 5.63 -8.79 -4.68
C LEU A 33 6.57 -8.67 -5.88
N TYR A 34 7.81 -9.18 -5.76
CA TYR A 34 8.77 -9.21 -6.87
C TYR A 34 8.29 -10.11 -8.01
N SER A 35 7.62 -11.23 -7.70
CA SER A 35 7.14 -12.22 -8.68
C SER A 35 5.86 -11.81 -9.39
N MET A 36 5.03 -10.94 -8.78
CA MET A 36 3.72 -10.55 -9.30
C MET A 36 3.82 -9.95 -10.71
N LYS A 37 2.84 -10.30 -11.57
CA LYS A 37 2.69 -9.67 -12.90
C LYS A 37 2.32 -8.20 -12.73
N ARG A 38 3.02 -7.32 -13.46
CA ARG A 38 2.73 -5.89 -13.50
C ARG A 38 1.81 -5.53 -14.65
N PRO A 39 1.07 -4.46 -14.57
CA PRO A 39 0.94 -3.54 -13.44
C PRO A 39 -0.02 -4.05 -12.36
N PHE A 40 0.24 -3.71 -11.10
CA PHE A 40 -0.65 -3.89 -9.96
C PHE A 40 -0.50 -2.72 -9.00
N ASN A 41 -1.48 -2.48 -8.16
CA ASN A 41 -1.43 -1.50 -7.09
C ASN A 41 -1.50 -2.19 -5.72
N LEU A 42 -1.05 -1.50 -4.68
CA LEU A 42 -1.19 -1.93 -3.30
C LEU A 42 -1.89 -0.85 -2.49
N ASN A 43 -2.84 -1.25 -1.66
CA ASN A 43 -3.26 -0.48 -0.50
C ASN A 43 -2.46 -1.03 0.68
N VAL A 44 -1.62 -0.19 1.26
CA VAL A 44 -0.67 -0.62 2.31
C VAL A 44 -1.16 -0.11 3.65
N PHE A 45 -1.37 -1.01 4.58
CA PHE A 45 -1.81 -0.74 5.94
C PHE A 45 -0.75 -1.25 6.92
N ALA A 46 -0.43 -0.44 7.93
CA ALA A 46 0.43 -0.90 9.01
C ALA A 46 -0.43 -1.54 10.11
N LEU A 47 -0.08 -2.75 10.54
CA LEU A 47 -0.77 -3.43 11.63
C LEU A 47 -0.61 -2.63 12.93
N ARG A 48 -1.69 -2.48 13.66
CA ARG A 48 -1.69 -1.82 14.97
C ARG A 48 -2.38 -2.69 16.00
N ALA A 49 -1.73 -2.84 17.15
CA ALA A 49 -2.34 -3.50 18.27
C ALA A 49 -3.36 -2.57 18.94
N ILE A 50 -4.63 -2.93 18.87
CA ILE A 50 -5.70 -2.21 19.54
C ILE A 50 -5.78 -2.74 20.97
N PRO A 51 -5.77 -1.89 22.01
CA PRO A 51 -5.94 -2.32 23.40
C PRO A 51 -7.15 -3.25 23.57
N ASN A 52 -7.00 -4.25 24.43
CA ASN A 52 -8.03 -5.27 24.74
C ASN A 52 -8.35 -6.26 23.59
N THR A 53 -7.51 -6.35 22.55
CA THR A 53 -7.59 -7.42 21.55
C THR A 53 -6.64 -8.57 21.91
N GLU A 54 -6.91 -9.77 21.36
CA GLU A 54 -6.02 -10.92 21.54
C GLU A 54 -4.59 -10.62 21.06
N LEU A 55 -4.44 -9.94 19.93
CA LEU A 55 -3.14 -9.50 19.43
C LEU A 55 -2.41 -8.62 20.46
N ALA A 56 -3.11 -7.65 21.06
CA ALA A 56 -2.51 -6.77 22.06
C ALA A 56 -2.06 -7.57 23.31
N ASN A 57 -2.86 -8.53 23.75
CA ASN A 57 -2.55 -9.36 24.89
C ASN A 57 -1.35 -10.30 24.60
N ASP A 58 -1.29 -10.90 23.41
CA ASP A 58 -0.17 -11.74 22.98
C ASP A 58 1.13 -10.93 22.89
N LEU A 59 1.08 -9.72 22.34
CA LEU A 59 2.24 -8.82 22.27
C LEU A 59 2.75 -8.42 23.66
N MET A 60 1.84 -8.09 24.59
CA MET A 60 2.21 -7.79 25.98
C MET A 60 2.87 -9.00 26.66
N GLN A 61 2.35 -10.21 26.44
CA GLN A 61 2.96 -11.43 26.96
C GLN A 61 4.37 -11.68 26.40
N ARG A 62 4.62 -11.26 25.16
CA ARG A 62 5.95 -11.32 24.53
C ARG A 62 6.87 -10.15 24.91
N GLY A 63 6.42 -9.25 25.79
CA GLY A 63 7.22 -8.10 26.26
C GLY A 63 7.28 -6.94 25.27
N VAL A 64 6.40 -6.89 24.27
CA VAL A 64 6.30 -5.76 23.33
C VAL A 64 5.48 -4.64 23.99
N ASP A 65 6.04 -3.46 24.15
CA ASP A 65 5.30 -2.31 24.67
C ASP A 65 4.35 -1.74 23.60
N ILE A 66 3.06 -1.96 23.84
CA ILE A 66 1.98 -1.51 22.93
C ILE A 66 1.84 0.00 22.91
N LYS A 67 2.27 0.72 23.96
CA LYS A 67 2.16 2.18 24.06
C LYS A 67 3.06 2.89 23.03
N ASP A 68 4.16 2.26 22.62
CA ASP A 68 5.06 2.79 21.61
C ASP A 68 4.57 2.53 20.17
N ILE A 69 3.57 1.68 19.98
CA ILE A 69 2.99 1.42 18.67
C ILE A 69 2.05 2.58 18.31
N LYS A 70 2.54 3.49 17.47
CA LYS A 70 1.78 4.66 17.01
C LYS A 70 0.41 4.27 16.47
N THR A 71 -0.59 5.05 16.82
CA THR A 71 -2.02 4.75 16.61
C THR A 71 -2.50 4.79 15.16
N SER A 72 -1.71 5.31 14.21
CA SER A 72 -2.15 5.43 12.82
C SER A 72 -1.77 4.21 11.97
N TYR A 73 -2.76 3.46 11.51
CA TYR A 73 -2.58 2.34 10.57
C TYR A 73 -2.18 2.78 9.14
N LEU A 74 -2.23 4.10 8.86
CA LEU A 74 -1.84 4.66 7.57
C LEU A 74 -0.36 5.06 7.51
N ILE A 75 0.33 5.05 8.64
CA ILE A 75 1.73 5.47 8.74
C ILE A 75 2.59 4.25 9.02
N ALA A 76 3.19 3.71 7.98
CA ALA A 76 4.19 2.66 8.07
C ALA A 76 5.54 3.20 8.56
N ALA A 77 6.34 2.35 9.19
CA ALA A 77 7.70 2.68 9.58
C ALA A 77 8.60 2.91 8.34
N PRO A 78 9.52 3.89 8.34
CA PRO A 78 10.41 4.16 7.20
C PRO A 78 11.58 3.17 7.15
N THR A 79 11.29 1.88 7.19
CA THR A 79 12.26 0.78 7.10
C THR A 79 12.64 0.49 5.65
N LEU A 80 13.76 -0.23 5.44
CA LEU A 80 14.15 -0.68 4.11
C LEU A 80 13.08 -1.59 3.49
N ALA A 81 12.51 -2.52 4.28
CA ALA A 81 11.45 -3.42 3.83
C ALA A 81 10.26 -2.63 3.27
N ASN A 82 9.76 -1.63 4.01
CA ASN A 82 8.64 -0.82 3.60
C ASN A 82 8.95 0.07 2.38
N CYS A 83 10.18 0.59 2.26
CA CYS A 83 10.63 1.25 1.04
C CYS A 83 10.54 0.30 -0.17
N MET A 84 11.00 -0.95 0.00
CA MET A 84 10.95 -1.97 -1.05
C MET A 84 9.52 -2.33 -1.44
N VAL A 85 8.59 -2.43 -0.49
CA VAL A 85 7.16 -2.68 -0.76
C VAL A 85 6.63 -1.64 -1.74
N TYR A 86 6.79 -0.34 -1.47
CA TYR A 86 6.32 0.72 -2.38
C TYR A 86 7.04 0.71 -3.72
N LEU A 87 8.38 0.57 -3.74
CA LEU A 87 9.16 0.56 -4.97
C LEU A 87 8.81 -0.63 -5.88
N LEU A 88 8.57 -1.81 -5.30
CA LEU A 88 8.17 -3.00 -6.05
C LEU A 88 6.82 -2.86 -6.74
N THR A 89 5.94 -1.96 -6.33
CA THR A 89 4.72 -1.66 -7.09
C THR A 89 5.02 -0.88 -8.36
N VAL A 90 6.05 -0.03 -8.35
CA VAL A 90 6.38 0.89 -9.45
C VAL A 90 7.24 0.20 -10.50
N PHE A 91 8.32 -0.42 -10.09
CA PHE A 91 9.27 -1.08 -10.99
C PHE A 91 9.81 -2.39 -10.42
N ARG A 92 10.39 -3.21 -11.29
CA ARG A 92 11.10 -4.44 -10.91
C ARG A 92 12.59 -4.18 -11.00
N PRO A 93 13.31 -4.08 -9.87
CA PRO A 93 14.76 -3.93 -9.91
C PRO A 93 15.44 -5.18 -10.47
N PRO A 94 16.68 -5.07 -10.98
CA PRO A 94 17.46 -6.24 -11.39
C PRO A 94 17.57 -7.26 -10.24
N LYS A 95 17.47 -8.55 -10.58
CA LYS A 95 17.41 -9.64 -9.58
C LYS A 95 18.60 -9.63 -8.61
N ARG A 96 19.81 -9.22 -9.09
CA ARG A 96 21.01 -9.11 -8.24
C ARG A 96 20.83 -8.03 -7.16
N LEU A 97 20.33 -6.85 -7.56
CA LEU A 97 20.04 -5.73 -6.62
C LEU A 97 18.94 -6.08 -5.64
N PHE A 98 17.83 -6.68 -6.13
CA PHE A 98 16.75 -7.13 -5.26
C PHE A 98 17.24 -8.09 -4.18
N ARG A 99 18.00 -9.14 -4.58
CA ARG A 99 18.56 -10.12 -3.63
C ARG A 99 19.55 -9.50 -2.65
N TYR A 100 20.32 -8.50 -3.08
CA TYR A 100 21.21 -7.77 -2.20
C TYR A 100 20.44 -7.00 -1.14
N LEU A 101 19.44 -6.21 -1.53
CA LEU A 101 18.59 -5.44 -0.62
C LEU A 101 17.80 -6.34 0.34
N LEU A 102 17.31 -7.48 -0.16
CA LEU A 102 16.55 -8.45 0.65
C LEU A 102 17.32 -8.95 1.88
N LYS A 103 18.64 -9.06 1.79
CA LYS A 103 19.49 -9.48 2.95
C LYS A 103 19.44 -8.50 4.11
N TYR A 104 19.13 -7.23 3.84
CA TYR A 104 19.09 -6.15 4.84
C TYR A 104 17.66 -5.78 5.25
N ALA A 105 16.66 -6.35 4.60
CA ALA A 105 15.28 -6.17 4.99
C ALA A 105 15.00 -6.89 6.31
N LYS A 106 14.48 -6.15 7.29
CA LYS A 106 14.21 -6.64 8.64
C LYS A 106 12.80 -6.27 9.07
N PRO A 107 12.19 -7.00 10.03
CA PRO A 107 10.99 -6.58 10.71
C PRO A 107 11.17 -5.20 11.35
N PHE A 108 10.10 -4.43 11.44
CA PHE A 108 10.18 -3.07 12.00
C PHE A 108 10.52 -3.06 13.50
N THR A 109 10.30 -4.17 14.20
CA THR A 109 10.63 -4.36 15.61
C THR A 109 12.13 -4.58 15.87
N GLU A 110 12.89 -4.94 14.84
CA GLU A 110 14.33 -5.06 14.97
C GLU A 110 15.02 -3.69 14.81
N GLU A 111 16.08 -3.48 15.59
CA GLU A 111 16.92 -2.29 15.45
C GLU A 111 17.51 -2.22 14.03
N GLN A 112 17.22 -1.12 13.34
CA GLN A 112 17.64 -0.89 11.97
C GLN A 112 17.66 0.60 11.63
N PRO A 113 18.47 1.01 10.64
CA PRO A 113 18.45 2.37 10.17
C PRO A 113 17.12 2.72 9.52
N HIS A 114 16.62 3.91 9.78
CA HIS A 114 15.44 4.46 9.15
C HIS A 114 15.82 5.29 7.92
N PHE A 115 15.01 5.18 6.86
CA PHE A 115 15.25 5.84 5.58
C PHE A 115 14.09 6.80 5.22
N PRO A 116 13.83 7.87 6.00
CA PRO A 116 12.63 8.68 5.82
C PRO A 116 12.55 9.35 4.44
N LEU A 117 13.68 9.81 3.89
CA LEU A 117 13.70 10.40 2.55
C LEU A 117 13.41 9.36 1.46
N VAL A 118 14.05 8.18 1.53
CA VAL A 118 13.81 7.10 0.56
C VAL A 118 12.36 6.63 0.66
N PHE A 119 11.82 6.54 1.87
CA PHE A 119 10.44 6.17 2.12
C PHE A 119 9.46 7.20 1.53
N PHE A 120 9.72 8.49 1.74
CA PHE A 120 8.93 9.57 1.14
C PHE A 120 8.93 9.47 -0.39
N PHE A 121 10.10 9.33 -1.03
CA PHE A 121 10.20 9.21 -2.48
C PHE A 121 9.54 7.94 -3.02
N SER A 122 9.69 6.80 -2.35
CA SER A 122 9.03 5.56 -2.77
C SER A 122 7.50 5.68 -2.72
N ARG A 123 6.96 6.31 -1.69
CA ARG A 123 5.52 6.60 -1.62
C ARG A 123 5.07 7.60 -2.68
N ALA A 124 5.85 8.65 -2.91
CA ALA A 124 5.54 9.64 -3.95
C ALA A 124 5.48 8.99 -5.33
N LEU A 125 6.45 8.14 -5.69
CA LEU A 125 6.45 7.39 -6.94
C LEU A 125 5.26 6.43 -7.05
N TRP A 126 4.92 5.74 -5.97
CA TRP A 126 3.73 4.89 -5.90
C TRP A 126 2.45 5.70 -6.12
N MET A 127 2.29 6.86 -5.47
CA MET A 127 1.14 7.75 -5.66
C MET A 127 1.06 8.29 -7.09
N LEU A 128 2.18 8.72 -7.68
CA LEU A 128 2.24 9.20 -9.06
C LEU A 128 1.84 8.11 -10.06
N LYS A 129 2.34 6.88 -9.86
CA LYS A 129 1.92 5.75 -10.68
C LYS A 129 0.40 5.52 -10.58
N ARG A 130 -0.15 5.54 -9.37
CA ARG A 130 -1.59 5.37 -9.14
C ARG A 130 -2.39 6.47 -9.82
N ALA A 131 -2.00 7.73 -9.63
CA ALA A 131 -2.62 8.88 -10.29
C ALA A 131 -2.55 8.77 -11.82
N TYR A 132 -1.42 8.34 -12.37
CA TYR A 132 -1.29 8.11 -13.81
C TYR A 132 -2.33 7.13 -14.35
N TYR A 133 -2.57 6.00 -13.67
CA TYR A 133 -3.57 5.04 -14.13
C TYR A 133 -5.00 5.57 -13.98
N HIS A 134 -5.32 6.31 -12.92
CA HIS A 134 -6.63 6.95 -12.78
C HIS A 134 -6.87 7.97 -13.89
N VAL A 135 -5.88 8.79 -14.23
CA VAL A 135 -5.97 9.74 -15.34
C VAL A 135 -6.08 9.01 -16.70
N LYS A 136 -5.21 8.00 -16.93
CA LYS A 136 -5.20 7.21 -18.17
C LYS A 136 -6.55 6.54 -18.45
N PHE A 137 -7.22 6.04 -17.43
CA PHE A 137 -8.51 5.35 -17.57
C PHE A 137 -9.70 6.25 -17.22
N LEU A 138 -9.47 7.55 -16.94
CA LEU A 138 -10.51 8.52 -16.58
C LEU A 138 -11.38 8.03 -15.40
N ASP A 139 -10.76 7.31 -14.48
CA ASP A 139 -11.40 6.82 -13.28
C ASP A 139 -11.15 7.77 -12.12
N PHE A 140 -12.11 8.64 -11.87
CA PHE A 140 -12.09 9.61 -10.77
C PHE A 140 -12.95 9.17 -9.58
N SER A 141 -13.41 7.92 -9.57
CA SER A 141 -14.20 7.35 -8.47
C SER A 141 -13.43 7.31 -7.14
N VAL A 142 -12.11 7.31 -7.19
CA VAL A 142 -11.23 7.30 -6.00
C VAL A 142 -11.12 8.68 -5.34
N PHE A 143 -11.49 9.76 -6.04
CA PHE A 143 -11.48 11.09 -5.42
C PHE A 143 -12.63 11.20 -4.43
N PRO A 144 -12.33 11.39 -3.13
CA PRO A 144 -13.38 11.44 -2.12
C PRO A 144 -14.28 12.67 -2.30
N GLY A 145 -15.55 12.47 -2.03
CA GLY A 145 -16.50 13.53 -1.84
C GLY A 145 -16.86 14.33 -3.09
N ARG A 146 -16.80 15.65 -2.98
CA ARG A 146 -17.35 16.61 -3.94
C ARG A 146 -16.74 16.53 -5.34
N VAL A 147 -15.46 16.15 -5.46
CA VAL A 147 -14.76 16.10 -6.76
C VAL A 147 -15.28 14.93 -7.60
N GLY A 148 -15.37 13.74 -7.05
CA GLY A 148 -15.94 12.58 -7.72
C GLY A 148 -17.41 12.83 -8.11
N TRP A 149 -18.20 13.37 -7.18
CA TRP A 149 -19.59 13.75 -7.41
C TRP A 149 -19.71 14.75 -8.58
N LEU A 150 -18.88 15.81 -8.57
CA LEU A 150 -18.89 16.83 -9.62
C LEU A 150 -18.52 16.25 -10.99
N PHE A 151 -17.56 15.35 -11.06
CA PHE A 151 -17.17 14.65 -12.28
C PHE A 151 -18.33 13.84 -12.87
N TYR A 152 -19.03 13.06 -12.05
CA TYR A 152 -20.14 12.24 -12.53
C TYR A 152 -21.39 13.06 -12.85
N HIS A 153 -21.67 14.13 -12.12
CA HIS A 153 -22.85 14.98 -12.34
C HIS A 153 -22.65 16.10 -13.37
N SER A 154 -21.39 16.44 -13.68
CA SER A 154 -21.10 17.42 -14.76
C SER A 154 -21.42 16.91 -16.18
N GLY A 155 -21.75 15.62 -16.31
CA GLY A 155 -21.97 14.98 -17.61
C GLY A 155 -20.67 14.60 -18.34
N ILE A 156 -19.50 14.98 -17.82
CA ILE A 156 -18.18 14.63 -18.38
C ILE A 156 -18.02 13.09 -18.43
N SER A 157 -18.52 12.39 -17.42
CA SER A 157 -18.52 10.91 -17.39
C SER A 157 -19.22 10.26 -18.58
N LYS A 158 -20.26 10.92 -19.14
CA LYS A 158 -20.99 10.42 -20.29
C LYS A 158 -20.16 10.49 -21.58
N LEU A 159 -19.27 11.48 -21.70
CA LEU A 159 -18.36 11.62 -22.84
C LEU A 159 -17.39 10.44 -22.95
N PHE A 160 -17.12 9.78 -21.84
CA PHE A 160 -16.18 8.64 -21.75
C PHE A 160 -16.90 7.30 -21.54
N ASN A 161 -18.21 7.26 -21.77
CA ASN A 161 -19.04 6.04 -21.61
C ASN A 161 -18.89 5.37 -20.23
N ARG A 162 -18.71 6.19 -19.16
CA ARG A 162 -18.57 5.73 -17.78
C ARG A 162 -19.90 5.74 -17.06
N GLN A 163 -20.21 4.63 -16.39
CA GLN A 163 -21.40 4.58 -15.53
C GLN A 163 -21.17 5.43 -14.27
N PRO A 164 -22.21 6.12 -13.78
CA PRO A 164 -22.13 6.80 -12.50
C PRO A 164 -21.90 5.78 -11.37
N PRO A 165 -21.33 6.20 -10.24
CA PRO A 165 -21.23 5.34 -9.06
C PRO A 165 -22.63 4.87 -8.63
N PRO A 166 -22.74 3.71 -7.95
CA PRO A 166 -24.02 3.18 -7.51
C PRO A 166 -24.80 4.21 -6.68
N ALA A 167 -26.14 4.16 -6.77
CA ALA A 167 -27.04 5.15 -6.15
C ALA A 167 -26.88 5.32 -4.63
N ALA A 168 -26.26 4.33 -3.95
CA ALA A 168 -25.92 4.41 -2.53
C ALA A 168 -24.72 5.34 -2.22
N TRP A 169 -24.00 5.82 -3.25
CA TRP A 169 -22.88 6.72 -3.05
C TRP A 169 -23.38 8.14 -2.79
N ASN A 170 -23.47 8.49 -1.53
CA ASN A 170 -23.88 9.84 -1.07
C ASN A 170 -22.65 10.54 -0.46
N PRO A 171 -22.13 11.61 -1.08
CA PRO A 171 -20.96 12.32 -0.57
C PRO A 171 -21.21 13.10 0.73
N GLN A 172 -22.46 13.07 1.25
CA GLN A 172 -22.83 13.73 2.50
C GLN A 172 -22.91 12.75 3.69
N GLN A 173 -22.63 11.46 3.45
CA GLN A 173 -22.42 10.45 4.48
C GLN A 173 -20.92 10.12 4.60
#